data_fd95f6bc11b68266739555938699cdc7
#
_entry.id   fd95f6bc11b68266739555938699cdc7
#
_cell.length_a   1.000
_cell.length_b   1.000
_cell.length_c   1.000
_cell.angle_alpha   90.00
_cell.angle_beta   90.00
_cell.angle_gamma   90.00
#
_symmetry.space_group_name_H-M   'P 1'
#
loop_
_entity.id
_entity.type
_entity.pdbx_description
1 polymer ?
#
loop_
_entity_poly.entity_id
_entity_poly.type
_entity_poly.pdbx_seq_one_letter_code
_entity_poly.pdbx_strand_id
1 'polypeptide(L)'
;EVNLGDADYKLPSDVNAVWADGTTSYVSAEWENTSVDVSTLGTTALSGTVEGFDKAAQLQVMVKYPVAKRFDFGIEGSAVEDGWIGVAANVKTGKKTVDELKITYSENTGYGFLDGSKVFEGRDDRLYKAGGQLADSVYRDYIIPDGNTFRVDVPNGKYVVEIVSGHGNKGNNTVKADVNGTSISVKNGAQDYTIGEVAADVTDGHIDIKFTGTLCRTCAIVVRTVSVDGKDEPEE
;
A
#
# COMPACT_ATOMS: atom_id res chain seq x y z
N GLU A 1 6.01 10.35 -0.54
CA GLU A 1 5.40 9.92 -1.80
C GLU A 1 4.63 11.10 -2.42
N VAL A 2 4.74 11.30 -3.73
CA VAL A 2 4.14 12.40 -4.49
C VAL A 2 3.45 11.82 -5.71
N ASN A 3 2.29 12.36 -6.10
CA ASN A 3 1.61 11.94 -7.30
C ASN A 3 2.30 12.45 -8.56
N LEU A 4 2.35 11.63 -9.60
CA LEU A 4 2.80 12.05 -10.93
C LEU A 4 1.99 13.26 -11.38
N GLY A 5 2.68 14.33 -11.82
CA GLY A 5 2.06 15.56 -12.28
C GLY A 5 1.60 16.54 -11.20
N ASP A 6 1.92 16.31 -9.92
CA ASP A 6 1.57 17.21 -8.81
C ASP A 6 2.46 18.47 -8.84
N ALA A 7 2.09 19.44 -9.64
CA ALA A 7 2.82 20.69 -9.80
C ALA A 7 2.85 21.58 -8.51
N ASP A 8 1.98 21.32 -7.56
CA ASP A 8 1.90 22.04 -6.30
C ASP A 8 2.81 21.47 -5.21
N TYR A 9 3.44 20.31 -5.47
CA TYR A 9 4.36 19.71 -4.52
C TYR A 9 5.52 20.65 -4.12
N LYS A 10 5.75 20.76 -2.84
CA LYS A 10 6.86 21.54 -2.26
C LYS A 10 7.67 20.66 -1.33
N LEU A 11 8.98 20.84 -1.37
CA LEU A 11 9.87 20.19 -0.41
C LEU A 11 9.53 20.64 1.02
N PRO A 12 9.60 19.75 2.01
CA PRO A 12 9.36 20.11 3.41
C PRO A 12 10.38 21.15 3.88
N SER A 13 9.91 22.20 4.54
CA SER A 13 10.77 23.24 5.14
C SER A 13 11.44 22.75 6.43
N ASP A 14 10.84 21.73 7.07
CA ASP A 14 11.28 21.24 8.35
C ASP A 14 11.42 19.73 8.34
N VAL A 15 12.37 19.22 9.12
CA VAL A 15 12.60 17.77 9.32
C VAL A 15 12.52 17.43 10.80
N ASN A 16 12.14 16.22 11.11
CA ASN A 16 12.12 15.74 12.48
C ASN A 16 13.54 15.31 12.89
N ALA A 17 14.13 16.05 13.82
CA ALA A 17 15.43 15.75 14.38
C ALA A 17 15.30 14.95 15.67
N VAL A 18 16.17 13.94 15.85
CA VAL A 18 16.30 13.17 17.09
C VAL A 18 17.56 13.65 17.82
N TRP A 19 17.39 14.18 19.01
CA TRP A 19 18.46 14.69 19.85
C TRP A 19 19.18 13.57 20.61
N ALA A 20 20.36 13.84 21.13
CA ALA A 20 21.17 12.87 21.83
C ALA A 20 20.50 12.29 23.11
N ASP A 21 19.55 13.01 23.70
CA ASP A 21 18.73 12.57 24.84
C ASP A 21 17.50 11.74 24.44
N GLY A 22 17.31 11.49 23.13
CA GLY A 22 16.18 10.75 22.58
C GLY A 22 14.92 11.60 22.36
N THR A 23 14.94 12.89 22.68
CA THR A 23 13.83 13.79 22.37
C THR A 23 13.78 14.10 20.88
N THR A 24 12.61 14.50 20.37
CA THR A 24 12.41 14.86 18.97
C THR A 24 11.87 16.29 18.86
N SER A 25 12.30 17.01 17.83
CA SER A 25 11.71 18.30 17.46
C SER A 25 11.83 18.55 15.96
N TYR A 26 10.95 19.38 15.42
CA TYR A 26 11.08 19.86 14.06
C TYR A 26 12.15 20.97 14.01
N VAL A 27 13.03 20.88 13.01
CA VAL A 27 14.10 21.82 12.73
C VAL A 27 14.09 22.17 11.25
N SER A 28 14.41 23.41 10.91
CA SER A 28 14.42 23.87 9.52
C SER A 28 15.53 23.19 8.73
N ALA A 29 15.20 22.82 7.50
CA ALA A 29 16.11 22.20 6.54
C ALA A 29 16.20 23.06 5.27
N GLU A 30 17.42 23.27 4.80
CA GLU A 30 17.69 23.88 3.49
C GLU A 30 18.18 22.80 2.53
N TRP A 31 17.37 22.52 1.49
CA TRP A 31 17.67 21.49 0.49
C TRP A 31 18.59 22.05 -0.60
N GLU A 32 19.51 21.21 -1.10
CA GLU A 32 20.40 21.56 -2.22
C GLU A 32 19.62 21.91 -3.50
N ASN A 33 18.48 21.30 -3.71
CA ASN A 33 17.53 21.61 -4.78
C ASN A 33 16.28 22.27 -4.21
N THR A 34 15.73 23.22 -4.93
CA THR A 34 14.49 23.92 -4.53
C THR A 34 13.22 23.23 -4.98
N SER A 35 13.32 22.23 -5.89
CA SER A 35 12.20 21.49 -6.45
C SER A 35 12.63 20.09 -6.89
N VAL A 36 11.65 19.23 -7.11
CA VAL A 36 11.80 17.90 -7.69
C VAL A 36 10.97 17.82 -8.96
N ASP A 37 11.49 17.14 -9.98
CA ASP A 37 10.71 16.80 -11.17
C ASP A 37 9.63 15.78 -10.80
N VAL A 38 8.38 16.18 -10.86
CA VAL A 38 7.20 15.36 -10.61
C VAL A 38 6.52 14.88 -11.89
N SER A 39 7.08 15.19 -13.06
CA SER A 39 6.55 14.74 -14.36
C SER A 39 6.99 13.33 -14.73
N THR A 40 7.94 12.76 -14.01
CA THR A 40 8.52 11.45 -14.30
C THR A 40 8.44 10.54 -13.07
N LEU A 41 7.98 9.28 -13.28
CA LEU A 41 7.97 8.26 -12.22
C LEU A 41 9.39 7.96 -11.76
N GLY A 42 9.57 7.77 -10.47
CA GLY A 42 10.86 7.37 -9.91
C GLY A 42 11.13 7.90 -8.52
N THR A 43 12.33 7.67 -8.03
CA THR A 43 12.79 8.14 -6.73
C THR A 43 13.95 9.11 -6.90
N THR A 44 13.83 10.30 -6.33
CA THR A 44 14.88 11.30 -6.27
C THR A 44 15.37 11.42 -4.82
N ALA A 45 16.68 11.27 -4.60
CA ALA A 45 17.31 11.52 -3.31
C ALA A 45 17.86 12.94 -3.28
N LEU A 46 17.58 13.66 -2.21
CA LEU A 46 18.04 15.03 -1.96
C LEU A 46 18.83 15.08 -0.66
N SER A 47 19.85 15.92 -0.64
CA SER A 47 20.56 16.29 0.58
C SER A 47 20.19 17.71 0.99
N GLY A 48 20.20 17.97 2.29
CA GLY A 48 19.93 19.29 2.83
C GLY A 48 20.77 19.57 4.08
N THR A 49 20.98 20.83 4.39
CA THR A 49 21.62 21.27 5.63
C THR A 49 20.58 21.58 6.68
N VAL A 50 20.91 21.33 7.93
CA VAL A 50 20.09 21.65 9.10
C VAL A 50 20.94 22.44 10.07
N GLU A 51 20.49 23.63 10.46
CA GLU A 51 21.23 24.48 11.38
C GLU A 51 21.49 23.76 12.72
N GLY A 52 22.75 23.78 13.16
CA GLY A 52 23.17 23.13 14.40
C GLY A 52 23.48 21.64 14.28
N PHE A 53 23.44 21.06 13.08
CA PHE A 53 23.77 19.64 12.84
C PHE A 53 24.93 19.51 11.85
N ASP A 54 25.90 18.64 12.19
CA ASP A 54 27.05 18.33 11.31
C ASP A 54 26.68 17.34 10.18
N LYS A 55 25.56 16.62 10.31
CA LYS A 55 25.09 15.66 9.31
C LYS A 55 24.03 16.28 8.42
N ALA A 56 24.17 16.06 7.12
CA ALA A 56 23.15 16.44 6.15
C ALA A 56 21.84 15.66 6.39
N ALA A 57 20.72 16.37 6.27
CA ALA A 57 19.42 15.72 6.14
C ALA A 57 19.33 14.99 4.79
N GLN A 58 18.64 13.87 4.76
CA GLN A 58 18.38 13.09 3.55
C GLN A 58 16.87 12.98 3.34
N LEU A 59 16.42 13.30 2.14
CA LEU A 59 15.03 13.15 1.72
C LEU A 59 14.96 12.29 0.46
N GLN A 60 14.10 11.27 0.49
CA GLN A 60 13.74 10.54 -0.70
C GLN A 60 12.34 10.94 -1.13
N VAL A 61 12.21 11.50 -2.33
CA VAL A 61 10.92 11.82 -2.95
C VAL A 61 10.62 10.77 -4.00
N MET A 62 9.53 10.05 -3.79
CA MET A 62 9.08 8.98 -4.67
C MET A 62 7.86 9.46 -5.45
N VAL A 63 8.00 9.61 -6.77
CA VAL A 63 6.91 9.99 -7.68
C VAL A 63 6.24 8.72 -8.18
N LYS A 64 4.95 8.58 -7.91
CA LYS A 64 4.13 7.43 -8.28
C LYS A 64 2.83 7.86 -8.95
N TYR A 65 2.17 6.92 -9.65
CA TYR A 65 0.81 7.15 -10.15
C TYR A 65 -0.15 7.52 -9.01
N PRO A 66 -1.16 8.38 -9.28
CA PRO A 66 -2.16 8.76 -8.27
C PRO A 66 -2.89 7.54 -7.70
N VAL A 67 -3.15 7.59 -6.41
CA VAL A 67 -3.89 6.53 -5.73
C VAL A 67 -5.39 6.67 -6.01
N ALA A 68 -6.00 5.58 -6.50
CA ALA A 68 -7.45 5.45 -6.60
C ALA A 68 -8.07 4.93 -5.30
N LYS A 69 -7.51 3.82 -4.75
CA LYS A 69 -7.97 3.21 -3.49
C LYS A 69 -6.80 2.56 -2.75
N ARG A 70 -6.90 2.55 -1.41
CA ARG A 70 -5.94 1.88 -0.51
C ARG A 70 -6.71 1.01 0.47
N PHE A 71 -6.27 -0.25 0.63
CA PHE A 71 -6.87 -1.22 1.54
C PHE A 71 -5.83 -1.71 2.54
N ASP A 72 -6.15 -1.55 3.82
CA ASP A 72 -5.35 -2.03 4.94
C ASP A 72 -5.98 -3.34 5.44
N PHE A 73 -5.27 -4.44 5.28
CA PHE A 73 -5.74 -5.79 5.58
C PHE A 73 -5.26 -6.23 6.95
N GLY A 74 -6.19 -6.40 7.85
CA GLY A 74 -5.86 -6.76 9.20
C GLY A 74 -6.92 -7.55 9.93
N ILE A 75 -7.05 -7.25 11.19
CA ILE A 75 -8.01 -7.89 12.09
C ILE A 75 -9.02 -6.90 12.62
N GLU A 76 -10.17 -7.40 13.06
CA GLU A 76 -11.17 -6.55 13.70
C GLU A 76 -10.59 -5.85 14.92
N GLY A 77 -10.68 -4.52 14.95
CA GLY A 77 -10.16 -3.69 16.06
C GLY A 77 -8.68 -3.33 15.96
N SER A 78 -7.96 -3.73 14.92
CA SER A 78 -6.62 -3.18 14.67
C SER A 78 -6.70 -1.74 14.14
N ALA A 79 -5.60 -1.00 14.33
CA ALA A 79 -5.50 0.35 13.79
C ALA A 79 -5.46 0.29 12.27
N VAL A 80 -6.26 1.12 11.64
CA VAL A 80 -6.22 1.36 10.18
C VAL A 80 -5.50 2.68 9.95
N GLU A 81 -4.59 2.70 9.01
CA GLU A 81 -3.84 3.91 8.65
C GLU A 81 -4.78 4.99 8.10
N ASP A 82 -4.46 6.24 8.39
CA ASP A 82 -5.28 7.39 7.97
C ASP A 82 -5.38 7.48 6.44
N GLY A 83 -6.59 7.63 5.91
CA GLY A 83 -6.86 7.63 4.47
C GLY A 83 -6.86 6.23 3.81
N TRP A 84 -6.80 5.15 4.59
CA TRP A 84 -6.94 3.78 4.11
C TRP A 84 -8.32 3.20 4.42
N ILE A 85 -8.71 2.20 3.64
CA ILE A 85 -9.94 1.42 3.87
C ILE A 85 -9.57 0.15 4.61
N GLY A 86 -10.04 0.01 5.86
CA GLY A 86 -9.80 -1.20 6.64
C GLY A 86 -10.61 -2.39 6.11
N VAL A 87 -9.93 -3.51 5.90
CA VAL A 87 -10.54 -4.79 5.52
C VAL A 87 -10.14 -5.83 6.55
N ALA A 88 -11.02 -6.06 7.53
CA ALA A 88 -10.65 -6.77 8.73
C ALA A 88 -11.23 -8.18 8.82
N ALA A 89 -10.35 -9.14 9.08
CA ALA A 89 -10.70 -10.49 9.50
C ALA A 89 -10.81 -10.59 11.03
N ASN A 90 -11.72 -11.38 11.52
CA ASN A 90 -11.80 -11.65 12.95
C ASN A 90 -10.69 -12.61 13.40
N VAL A 91 -9.96 -12.20 14.41
CA VAL A 91 -8.71 -12.83 14.77
C VAL A 91 -8.78 -14.12 15.51
N LYS A 92 -9.75 -14.28 16.26
CA LYS A 92 -9.41 -14.98 17.50
C LYS A 92 -9.26 -16.47 17.45
N THR A 93 -9.88 -17.17 16.63
CA THR A 93 -9.90 -18.60 16.85
C THR A 93 -10.18 -19.38 15.61
N GLY A 94 -9.55 -19.01 14.63
CA GLY A 94 -9.76 -19.80 13.49
C GLY A 94 -10.34 -19.01 12.33
N LYS A 95 -10.80 -19.73 11.42
CA LYS A 95 -11.23 -19.27 10.15
C LYS A 95 -12.64 -18.71 10.23
N LYS A 96 -12.84 -17.54 9.63
CA LYS A 96 -14.14 -16.93 9.44
C LYS A 96 -14.51 -16.91 7.98
N THR A 97 -15.80 -16.99 7.66
CA THR A 97 -16.29 -16.72 6.32
C THR A 97 -16.25 -15.24 6.00
N VAL A 98 -16.23 -14.90 4.73
CA VAL A 98 -16.24 -13.50 4.27
C VAL A 98 -17.47 -12.75 4.78
N ASP A 99 -18.63 -13.40 4.80
CA ASP A 99 -19.87 -12.82 5.31
C ASP A 99 -19.83 -12.51 6.80
N GLU A 100 -19.24 -13.39 7.60
CA GLU A 100 -19.06 -13.16 9.03
C GLU A 100 -18.15 -11.97 9.31
N LEU A 101 -17.23 -11.69 8.40
CA LEU A 101 -16.29 -10.56 8.49
C LEU A 101 -16.87 -9.26 7.95
N LYS A 102 -18.05 -9.28 7.36
CA LYS A 102 -18.70 -8.11 6.72
C LYS A 102 -17.83 -7.41 5.67
N ILE A 103 -17.00 -8.19 4.99
CA ILE A 103 -16.10 -7.72 3.92
C ILE A 103 -16.43 -8.37 2.57
N THR A 104 -17.63 -8.93 2.44
CA THR A 104 -18.17 -9.42 1.18
C THR A 104 -18.43 -8.25 0.25
N TYR A 105 -18.04 -8.42 -1.00
CA TYR A 105 -18.30 -7.44 -2.04
C TYR A 105 -19.79 -7.10 -2.15
N SER A 106 -20.07 -5.84 -2.35
CA SER A 106 -21.38 -5.35 -2.78
C SER A 106 -21.19 -4.11 -3.67
N GLU A 107 -22.13 -3.88 -4.57
CA GLU A 107 -22.15 -2.66 -5.41
C GLU A 107 -22.16 -1.38 -4.57
N ASN A 108 -22.77 -1.41 -3.38
CA ASN A 108 -22.83 -0.25 -2.50
C ASN A 108 -21.46 0.09 -1.87
N THR A 109 -20.64 -0.92 -1.57
CA THR A 109 -19.29 -0.70 -1.04
C THR A 109 -18.27 -0.48 -2.15
N GLY A 110 -18.49 -1.08 -3.32
CA GLY A 110 -17.57 -1.05 -4.44
C GLY A 110 -16.25 -1.78 -4.19
N TYR A 111 -16.20 -2.65 -3.18
CA TYR A 111 -15.07 -3.54 -2.91
C TYR A 111 -15.46 -4.69 -1.99
N GLY A 112 -14.65 -5.73 -1.98
CA GLY A 112 -14.80 -6.86 -1.06
C GLY A 112 -14.48 -8.20 -1.69
N PHE A 113 -14.60 -9.27 -0.91
CA PHE A 113 -14.41 -10.64 -1.38
C PHE A 113 -15.67 -11.20 -2.07
N LEU A 114 -15.51 -11.88 -3.20
CA LEU A 114 -16.63 -12.36 -4.02
C LEU A 114 -17.27 -13.63 -3.47
N ASP A 115 -16.49 -14.52 -2.86
CA ASP A 115 -16.96 -15.84 -2.44
C ASP A 115 -17.11 -15.93 -0.92
N GLY A 116 -18.31 -15.68 -0.41
CA GLY A 116 -18.64 -15.78 1.01
C GLY A 116 -18.53 -17.21 1.57
N SER A 117 -18.41 -18.24 0.73
CA SER A 117 -18.17 -19.62 1.17
C SER A 117 -16.71 -19.89 1.51
N LYS A 118 -15.78 -19.05 1.05
CA LYS A 118 -14.36 -19.16 1.35
C LYS A 118 -14.06 -18.71 2.77
N VAL A 119 -13.07 -19.37 3.32
CA VAL A 119 -12.62 -19.11 4.69
C VAL A 119 -11.18 -18.65 4.64
N PHE A 120 -10.86 -17.61 5.41
CA PHE A 120 -9.50 -17.14 5.55
C PHE A 120 -9.19 -16.69 6.99
N GLU A 121 -7.93 -16.44 7.25
CA GLU A 121 -7.40 -16.10 8.58
C GLU A 121 -6.84 -14.69 8.55
N GLY A 122 -7.13 -13.92 9.58
CA GLY A 122 -6.45 -12.65 9.88
C GLY A 122 -5.56 -12.78 11.10
N ARG A 123 -4.49 -12.04 11.12
CA ARG A 123 -3.54 -12.02 12.23
C ARG A 123 -3.03 -10.61 12.50
N ASP A 124 -2.88 -10.29 13.79
CA ASP A 124 -2.06 -9.18 14.26
C ASP A 124 -0.64 -9.71 14.51
N ASP A 125 0.34 -9.16 13.84
CA ASP A 125 1.74 -9.47 14.06
C ASP A 125 2.45 -8.29 14.73
N ARG A 126 2.56 -8.35 16.03
CA ARG A 126 3.15 -7.29 16.84
C ARG A 126 4.66 -7.13 16.65
N LEU A 127 5.30 -8.09 16.00
CA LEU A 127 6.73 -8.08 15.72
C LEU A 127 7.00 -7.68 14.27
N TYR A 128 6.45 -6.56 13.82
CA TYR A 128 6.69 -6.03 12.49
C TYR A 128 8.00 -5.25 12.41
N LYS A 129 8.52 -5.13 11.19
CA LYS A 129 9.72 -4.35 10.91
C LYS A 129 9.32 -2.95 10.45
N ALA A 130 9.64 -1.95 11.27
CA ALA A 130 9.38 -0.55 10.95
C ALA A 130 10.28 0.00 9.83
N GLY A 131 9.90 1.13 9.24
CA GLY A 131 10.72 1.87 8.27
C GLY A 131 10.59 1.40 6.82
N GLY A 132 9.47 0.82 6.44
CA GLY A 132 9.12 0.51 5.05
C GLY A 132 8.68 1.74 4.24
N GLN A 133 8.26 1.51 2.98
CA GLN A 133 7.73 2.57 2.11
C GLN A 133 6.33 3.07 2.53
N LEU A 134 5.59 2.25 3.27
CA LEU A 134 4.28 2.58 3.83
C LEU A 134 4.40 2.83 5.33
N ALA A 135 3.34 3.35 5.94
CA ALA A 135 3.28 3.54 7.37
C ALA A 135 3.41 2.20 8.12
N ASP A 136 4.02 2.23 9.29
CA ASP A 136 4.29 1.02 10.08
C ASP A 136 3.01 0.27 10.46
N SER A 137 1.88 0.97 10.65
CA SER A 137 0.57 0.39 10.91
C SER A 137 0.11 -0.56 9.83
N VAL A 138 0.39 -0.26 8.55
CA VAL A 138 0.03 -1.11 7.39
C VAL A 138 0.78 -2.44 7.38
N TYR A 139 1.97 -2.50 7.96
CA TYR A 139 2.77 -3.73 8.03
C TYR A 139 2.48 -4.59 9.26
N ARG A 140 1.67 -4.09 10.18
CA ARG A 140 1.49 -4.71 11.48
C ARG A 140 0.70 -6.00 11.45
N ASP A 141 -0.28 -6.06 10.58
CA ASP A 141 -1.19 -7.18 10.46
C ASP A 141 -1.43 -7.59 8.99
N TYR A 142 -2.18 -8.66 8.81
CA TYR A 142 -2.43 -9.23 7.49
C TYR A 142 -3.64 -10.15 7.52
N ILE A 143 -4.13 -10.48 6.34
CA ILE A 143 -5.07 -11.58 6.14
C ILE A 143 -4.47 -12.65 5.22
N ILE A 144 -5.08 -13.85 5.20
CA ILE A 144 -4.72 -14.96 4.32
C ILE A 144 -5.94 -15.28 3.44
N PRO A 145 -6.08 -14.65 2.27
CA PRO A 145 -7.27 -14.75 1.41
C PRO A 145 -7.18 -15.88 0.39
N ASP A 146 -6.52 -16.98 0.74
CA ASP A 146 -6.22 -18.09 -0.17
C ASP A 146 -7.46 -18.60 -0.92
N GLY A 147 -7.37 -18.66 -2.25
CA GLY A 147 -8.43 -19.14 -3.12
C GLY A 147 -9.65 -18.23 -3.24
N ASN A 148 -9.61 -17.03 -2.66
CA ASN A 148 -10.65 -16.03 -2.78
C ASN A 148 -10.27 -14.94 -3.80
N THR A 149 -11.24 -14.16 -4.24
CA THR A 149 -11.06 -13.01 -5.12
C THR A 149 -11.50 -11.75 -4.39
N PHE A 150 -10.62 -10.76 -4.33
CA PHE A 150 -10.94 -9.43 -3.85
C PHE A 150 -11.24 -8.53 -5.05
N ARG A 151 -12.45 -8.00 -5.10
CA ARG A 151 -12.93 -7.10 -6.16
C ARG A 151 -12.85 -5.65 -5.71
N VAL A 152 -12.49 -4.77 -6.65
CA VAL A 152 -12.46 -3.32 -6.45
C VAL A 152 -13.09 -2.65 -7.66
N ASP A 153 -14.18 -1.91 -7.46
CA ASP A 153 -14.81 -1.14 -8.53
C ASP A 153 -13.98 0.11 -8.81
N VAL A 154 -13.68 0.30 -10.08
CA VAL A 154 -12.97 1.45 -10.64
C VAL A 154 -13.50 1.75 -12.04
N PRO A 155 -13.41 2.98 -12.55
CA PRO A 155 -13.72 3.29 -13.94
C PRO A 155 -12.88 2.44 -14.92
N ASN A 156 -13.37 2.24 -16.15
CA ASN A 156 -12.57 1.62 -17.20
C ASN A 156 -11.30 2.44 -17.45
N GLY A 157 -10.19 1.74 -17.71
CA GLY A 157 -8.90 2.38 -17.88
C GLY A 157 -7.73 1.47 -17.54
N LYS A 158 -6.57 2.07 -17.32
CA LYS A 158 -5.33 1.38 -16.96
C LYS A 158 -4.93 1.70 -15.52
N TYR A 159 -4.50 0.67 -14.81
CA TYR A 159 -4.16 0.75 -13.39
C TYR A 159 -2.86 0.01 -13.10
N VAL A 160 -2.26 0.33 -11.96
CA VAL A 160 -1.23 -0.47 -11.30
C VAL A 160 -1.79 -0.90 -9.95
N VAL A 161 -1.72 -2.19 -9.67
CA VAL A 161 -2.07 -2.77 -8.37
C VAL A 161 -0.81 -3.12 -7.62
N GLU A 162 -0.63 -2.53 -6.45
CA GLU A 162 0.44 -2.89 -5.51
C GLU A 162 -0.10 -3.90 -4.50
N ILE A 163 0.62 -5.01 -4.30
CA ILE A 163 0.30 -6.02 -3.29
C ILE A 163 1.43 -6.06 -2.27
N VAL A 164 1.09 -5.82 -1.01
CA VAL A 164 2.05 -5.85 0.10
C VAL A 164 2.05 -7.24 0.71
N SER A 165 3.16 -7.96 0.52
CA SER A 165 3.41 -9.29 1.07
C SER A 165 4.38 -9.20 2.23
N GLY A 166 4.07 -9.79 3.38
CA GLY A 166 5.02 -9.78 4.46
C GLY A 166 4.53 -10.36 5.78
N HIS A 167 5.49 -10.46 6.70
CA HIS A 167 5.24 -10.98 8.04
C HIS A 167 6.42 -10.72 8.96
N GLY A 168 6.26 -9.88 9.97
CA GLY A 168 7.33 -9.48 10.89
C GLY A 168 7.90 -10.60 11.77
N ASN A 169 7.18 -11.70 11.94
CA ASN A 169 7.50 -12.76 12.91
C ASN A 169 7.80 -14.13 12.26
N LYS A 170 7.57 -14.33 10.99
CA LYS A 170 7.70 -15.66 10.36
C LYS A 170 8.82 -15.66 9.31
N GLY A 171 9.06 -16.84 8.79
CA GLY A 171 9.93 -17.04 7.66
C GLY A 171 9.37 -16.47 6.34
N ASN A 172 9.94 -16.89 5.26
CA ASN A 172 9.55 -16.44 3.93
C ASN A 172 8.04 -16.57 3.68
N ASN A 173 7.48 -15.58 3.01
CA ASN A 173 6.11 -15.59 2.53
C ASN A 173 6.11 -15.33 1.02
N THR A 174 5.09 -15.82 0.33
CA THR A 174 4.89 -15.55 -1.09
C THR A 174 3.39 -15.37 -1.35
N VAL A 175 3.00 -14.17 -1.71
CA VAL A 175 1.66 -13.91 -2.23
C VAL A 175 1.65 -14.21 -3.72
N LYS A 176 0.76 -15.08 -4.16
CA LYS A 176 0.49 -15.35 -5.58
C LYS A 176 -0.93 -14.93 -5.89
N ALA A 177 -1.08 -14.11 -6.91
CA ALA A 177 -2.39 -13.65 -7.37
C ALA A 177 -2.43 -13.58 -8.89
N ASP A 178 -3.65 -13.58 -9.42
CA ASP A 178 -3.99 -13.16 -10.77
C ASP A 178 -4.82 -11.89 -10.67
N VAL A 179 -4.40 -10.85 -11.39
CA VAL A 179 -5.07 -9.55 -11.42
C VAL A 179 -5.55 -9.29 -12.84
N ASN A 180 -6.85 -9.40 -13.07
CA ASN A 180 -7.48 -9.28 -14.40
C ASN A 180 -6.74 -10.08 -15.49
N GLY A 181 -6.36 -11.33 -15.19
CA GLY A 181 -5.64 -12.22 -16.12
C GLY A 181 -4.12 -12.08 -16.11
N THR A 182 -3.55 -11.14 -15.36
CA THR A 182 -2.10 -10.98 -15.22
C THR A 182 -1.62 -11.58 -13.90
N SER A 183 -0.77 -12.60 -13.97
CA SER A 183 -0.26 -13.28 -12.77
C SER A 183 0.89 -12.51 -12.13
N ILE A 184 0.89 -12.47 -10.80
CA ILE A 184 1.96 -11.88 -9.99
C ILE A 184 2.39 -12.84 -8.87
N SER A 185 3.67 -12.77 -8.50
CA SER A 185 4.23 -13.47 -7.34
C SER A 185 5.11 -12.53 -6.54
N VAL A 186 4.66 -12.17 -5.34
CA VAL A 186 5.33 -11.24 -4.44
C VAL A 186 5.96 -12.03 -3.30
N LYS A 187 7.28 -12.14 -3.31
CA LYS A 187 8.05 -12.92 -2.33
C LYS A 187 8.82 -11.99 -1.40
N ASN A 188 8.67 -12.19 -0.10
CA ASN A 188 9.49 -11.53 0.91
C ASN A 188 10.41 -12.51 1.63
N GLY A 189 11.50 -11.98 2.18
CA GLY A 189 12.39 -12.70 3.09
C GLY A 189 11.76 -12.95 4.46
N ALA A 190 12.49 -13.63 5.32
CA ALA A 190 12.09 -13.83 6.71
C ALA A 190 12.04 -12.49 7.45
N GLN A 191 10.98 -12.24 8.17
CA GLN A 191 10.77 -11.02 8.96
C GLN A 191 10.91 -9.74 8.12
N ASP A 192 10.40 -9.79 6.89
CA ASP A 192 10.51 -8.68 5.93
C ASP A 192 9.21 -8.52 5.12
N TYR A 193 9.12 -7.41 4.40
CA TYR A 193 7.97 -7.02 3.59
C TYR A 193 8.44 -6.66 2.18
N THR A 194 7.60 -6.96 1.20
CA THR A 194 7.85 -6.63 -0.21
C THR A 194 6.57 -6.13 -0.84
N ILE A 195 6.68 -5.06 -1.60
CA ILE A 195 5.61 -4.55 -2.45
C ILE A 195 5.88 -5.04 -3.86
N GLY A 196 4.90 -5.77 -4.42
CA GLY A 196 4.90 -6.17 -5.81
C GLY A 196 3.90 -5.35 -6.60
N GLU A 197 4.22 -4.99 -7.83
CA GLU A 197 3.40 -4.18 -8.70
C GLU A 197 2.99 -4.99 -9.94
N VAL A 198 1.72 -4.86 -10.35
CA VAL A 198 1.17 -5.48 -11.54
C VAL A 198 0.23 -4.53 -12.27
N ALA A 199 0.37 -4.45 -13.59
CA ALA A 199 -0.56 -3.69 -14.42
C ALA A 199 -1.91 -4.41 -14.54
N ALA A 200 -2.99 -3.63 -14.56
CA ALA A 200 -4.34 -4.12 -14.76
C ALA A 200 -5.09 -3.24 -15.77
N ASP A 201 -5.58 -3.84 -16.86
CA ASP A 201 -6.50 -3.19 -17.77
C ASP A 201 -7.94 -3.47 -17.31
N VAL A 202 -8.77 -2.44 -17.24
CA VAL A 202 -10.17 -2.51 -16.80
C VAL A 202 -11.08 -2.13 -17.95
N THR A 203 -11.99 -3.04 -18.30
CA THR A 203 -12.97 -2.85 -19.38
C THR A 203 -14.42 -3.10 -18.93
N ASP A 204 -14.60 -3.56 -17.70
CA ASP A 204 -15.88 -4.00 -17.13
C ASP A 204 -16.16 -3.39 -15.75
N GLY A 205 -15.46 -2.30 -15.43
CA GLY A 205 -15.74 -1.48 -14.25
C GLY A 205 -15.11 -1.97 -12.95
N HIS A 206 -14.28 -3.02 -12.97
CA HIS A 206 -13.67 -3.53 -11.74
C HIS A 206 -12.29 -4.19 -11.95
N ILE A 207 -11.54 -4.29 -10.87
CA ILE A 207 -10.32 -5.08 -10.78
C ILE A 207 -10.60 -6.29 -9.88
N ASP A 208 -10.36 -7.49 -10.41
CA ASP A 208 -10.41 -8.74 -9.65
C ASP A 208 -8.99 -9.21 -9.30
N ILE A 209 -8.73 -9.33 -8.01
CA ILE A 209 -7.46 -9.84 -7.47
C ILE A 209 -7.73 -11.22 -6.91
N LYS A 210 -7.46 -12.26 -7.70
CA LYS A 210 -7.66 -13.66 -7.34
C LYS A 210 -6.41 -14.24 -6.69
N PHE A 211 -6.45 -14.54 -5.40
CA PHE A 211 -5.35 -15.16 -4.68
C PHE A 211 -5.25 -16.64 -5.02
N THR A 212 -4.15 -17.06 -5.66
CA THR A 212 -3.96 -18.41 -6.20
C THR A 212 -2.95 -19.26 -5.43
N GLY A 213 -2.26 -18.66 -4.47
CA GLY A 213 -1.28 -19.33 -3.62
C GLY A 213 -1.88 -19.98 -2.37
N THR A 214 -0.99 -20.39 -1.48
CA THR A 214 -1.32 -20.89 -0.14
C THR A 214 -0.55 -20.09 0.90
N LEU A 215 -1.21 -19.74 2.01
CA LEU A 215 -0.67 -18.87 3.04
C LEU A 215 -0.21 -17.51 2.49
N CYS A 216 -1.00 -16.93 1.60
CA CYS A 216 -0.76 -15.61 1.01
C CYS A 216 -0.97 -14.49 2.05
N ARG A 217 0.01 -14.29 2.93
CA ARG A 217 -0.06 -13.22 3.96
C ARG A 217 0.04 -11.87 3.28
N THR A 218 -1.10 -11.20 3.18
CA THR A 218 -1.27 -9.93 2.48
C THR A 218 -1.62 -8.85 3.48
N CYS A 219 -0.76 -7.84 3.60
CA CYS A 219 -0.95 -6.73 4.53
C CYS A 219 -1.82 -5.64 3.91
N ALA A 220 -1.65 -5.36 2.62
CA ALA A 220 -2.35 -4.27 1.97
C ALA A 220 -2.45 -4.45 0.45
N ILE A 221 -3.39 -3.70 -0.13
CA ILE A 221 -3.49 -3.48 -1.58
C ILE A 221 -3.61 -1.99 -1.83
N VAL A 222 -2.86 -1.48 -2.83
CA VAL A 222 -3.01 -0.11 -3.34
C VAL A 222 -3.34 -0.19 -4.82
N VAL A 223 -4.38 0.50 -5.23
CA VAL A 223 -4.78 0.66 -6.64
C VAL A 223 -4.40 2.07 -7.07
N ARG A 224 -3.59 2.18 -8.12
CA ARG A 224 -3.14 3.46 -8.70
C ARG A 224 -3.68 3.63 -10.10
N THR A 225 -4.11 4.84 -10.42
CA THR A 225 -4.65 5.19 -11.74
C THR A 225 -3.51 5.58 -12.68
N VAL A 226 -3.39 4.87 -13.81
CA VAL A 226 -2.51 5.27 -14.93
C VAL A 226 -3.28 6.15 -15.89
N SER A 227 -4.45 5.70 -16.33
CA SER A 227 -5.39 6.45 -17.18
C SER A 227 -6.81 5.97 -16.95
N VAL A 228 -7.78 6.82 -17.22
CA VAL A 228 -9.22 6.48 -17.19
C VAL A 228 -9.81 6.77 -18.54
N ASP A 229 -10.55 5.81 -19.10
CA ASP A 229 -11.19 5.96 -20.40
C ASP A 229 -12.21 7.11 -20.39
N GLY A 230 -12.24 7.89 -21.47
CA GLY A 230 -13.16 9.02 -21.61
C GLY A 230 -12.84 10.26 -20.78
N LYS A 231 -11.71 10.28 -20.07
CA LYS A 231 -11.10 11.53 -19.58
C LYS A 231 -10.05 11.94 -20.58
N ASP A 232 -10.30 13.04 -21.28
CA ASP A 232 -9.39 13.62 -22.26
C ASP A 232 -8.01 13.84 -21.63
N GLU A 233 -6.96 13.48 -22.38
CA GLU A 233 -5.63 14.01 -22.09
C GLU A 233 -5.74 15.53 -22.09
N PRO A 234 -5.03 16.26 -21.21
CA PRO A 234 -5.02 17.70 -21.27
C PRO A 234 -4.60 18.13 -22.68
N GLU A 235 -5.44 18.94 -23.34
CA GLU A 235 -5.07 19.55 -24.63
C GLU A 235 -3.73 20.25 -24.45
N GLU A 236 -2.78 19.93 -25.35
CA GLU A 236 -1.43 20.50 -25.41
C GLU A 236 -1.43 22.03 -25.46
#